data_2b34de43be530a8d2d60fbf0d902a424
#
_entry.id   2b34de43be530a8d2d60fbf0d902a424
#
_cell.length_a   1.000
_cell.length_b   1.000
_cell.length_c   1.000
_cell.angle_alpha   90.00
_cell.angle_beta   90.00
_cell.angle_gamma   90.00
#
_symmetry.space_group_name_H-M   'P 1'
#
loop_
_entity.id
_entity.type
_entity.pdbx_description
1 polymer ?
#
loop_
_entity_poly.entity_id
_entity_poly.type
_entity_poly.pdbx_seq_one_letter_code
_entity_poly.pdbx_strand_id
1 'polypeptide(L)'
;FLVAIPIGILSAKFGNKKVHIISIITMILAYLGMAFSHNLYIVATMMAVAGIGWASICALPFAMLSQYIKPGTEGSVMGIFNIFIAGPQVFVCTLVAWIISKCEFSAGENLLNYHWEYTFLIGALSLALAAIVAKSVKEKNND
;
A
#
# COMPACT_ATOMS: atom_id res chain seq x y z
N PHE A 1 0.78 0.70 13.88
CA PHE A 1 -0.15 -0.04 14.77
C PHE A 1 -1.14 0.91 15.45
N LEU A 2 -0.69 2.00 16.08
CA LEU A 2 -1.56 2.98 16.77
C LEU A 2 -2.62 3.61 15.85
N VAL A 3 -2.35 3.74 14.58
CA VAL A 3 -3.24 4.35 13.57
C VAL A 3 -4.34 3.38 13.09
N ALA A 4 -4.17 2.08 13.26
CA ALA A 4 -5.14 1.08 12.82
C ALA A 4 -6.50 1.23 13.54
N ILE A 5 -6.49 1.55 14.84
CA ILE A 5 -7.70 1.76 15.64
C ILE A 5 -8.49 2.98 15.14
N PRO A 6 -7.90 4.20 15.01
CA PRO A 6 -8.58 5.35 14.42
C PRO A 6 -9.13 5.07 13.01
N ILE A 7 -8.38 4.37 12.15
CA ILE A 7 -8.85 4.01 10.80
C ILE A 7 -10.09 3.11 10.87
N GLY A 8 -10.11 2.12 11.77
CA GLY A 8 -11.28 1.28 12.00
C GLY A 8 -12.51 2.08 12.44
N ILE A 9 -12.36 3.01 13.36
CA ILE A 9 -13.44 3.89 13.82
C ILE A 9 -13.93 4.80 12.67
N LEU A 10 -13.01 5.41 11.91
CA LEU A 10 -13.36 6.23 10.76
C LEU A 10 -14.10 5.43 9.68
N SER A 11 -13.64 4.21 9.41
CA SER A 11 -14.26 3.35 8.40
C SER A 11 -15.68 2.93 8.77
N ALA A 12 -15.93 2.69 10.06
CA ALA A 12 -17.27 2.42 10.57
C ALA A 12 -18.22 3.62 10.42
N LYS A 13 -17.68 4.85 10.51
CA LYS A 13 -18.46 6.10 10.43
C LYS A 13 -18.67 6.58 8.99
N PHE A 14 -17.65 6.51 8.15
CA PHE A 14 -17.64 7.13 6.82
C PHE A 14 -17.69 6.10 5.66
N GLY A 15 -17.65 4.82 5.96
CA GLY A 15 -17.58 3.73 5.00
C GLY A 15 -16.13 3.31 4.68
N ASN A 16 -15.94 2.00 4.54
CA ASN A 16 -14.61 1.40 4.33
C ASN A 16 -13.93 1.90 3.07
N LYS A 17 -14.67 1.99 1.97
CA LYS A 17 -14.15 2.43 0.67
C LYS A 17 -13.63 3.86 0.68
N LYS A 18 -14.39 4.79 1.27
CA LYS A 18 -14.00 6.22 1.31
C LYS A 18 -12.74 6.40 2.13
N VAL A 19 -12.69 5.79 3.32
CA VAL A 19 -11.53 5.87 4.21
C VAL A 19 -10.31 5.22 3.55
N HIS A 20 -10.48 4.09 2.86
CA HIS A 20 -9.41 3.42 2.14
C HIS A 20 -8.81 4.31 1.03
N ILE A 21 -9.63 4.91 0.20
CA ILE A 21 -9.18 5.81 -0.88
C ILE A 21 -8.42 7.03 -0.31
N ILE A 22 -8.96 7.67 0.73
CA ILE A 22 -8.30 8.81 1.37
C ILE A 22 -6.94 8.40 1.95
N SER A 23 -6.86 7.25 2.60
CA SER A 23 -5.61 6.73 3.15
C SER A 23 -4.56 6.42 2.06
N ILE A 24 -4.98 5.87 0.91
CA ILE A 24 -4.09 5.66 -0.24
C ILE A 24 -3.59 7.00 -0.79
N ILE A 25 -4.46 8.00 -0.94
CA ILE A 25 -4.06 9.35 -1.39
C ILE A 25 -3.03 9.96 -0.43
N THR A 26 -3.25 9.83 0.88
CA THR A 26 -2.30 10.28 1.90
C THR A 26 -0.93 9.58 1.74
N MET A 27 -0.93 8.29 1.45
CA MET A 27 0.30 7.52 1.20
C MET A 27 1.01 7.95 -0.09
N ILE A 28 0.26 8.27 -1.15
CA ILE A 28 0.83 8.82 -2.40
C ILE A 28 1.55 10.14 -2.12
N LEU A 29 0.91 11.06 -1.38
CA LEU A 29 1.52 12.33 -1.01
C LEU A 29 2.77 12.14 -0.16
N ALA A 30 2.76 11.18 0.76
CA ALA A 30 3.93 10.82 1.56
C ALA A 30 5.09 10.29 0.70
N TYR A 31 4.81 9.43 -0.27
CA TYR A 31 5.83 8.90 -1.19
C TYR A 31 6.42 9.99 -2.08
N LEU A 32 5.59 10.90 -2.60
CA LEU A 32 6.07 12.06 -3.34
C LEU A 32 6.93 12.97 -2.46
N GLY A 33 6.51 13.22 -1.21
CA GLY A 33 7.30 14.00 -0.26
C GLY A 33 8.67 13.37 0.04
N MET A 34 8.74 12.03 0.14
CA MET A 34 10.02 11.31 0.29
C MET A 34 10.87 11.38 -0.98
N ALA A 35 10.25 11.25 -2.17
CA ALA A 35 10.98 11.29 -3.43
C ALA A 35 11.69 12.64 -3.69
N PHE A 36 11.06 13.75 -3.29
CA PHE A 36 11.60 15.10 -3.55
C PHE A 36 12.37 15.69 -2.38
N SER A 37 12.44 15.03 -1.22
CA SER A 37 13.12 15.55 -0.03
C SER A 37 14.45 14.84 0.22
N HIS A 38 15.49 15.65 0.43
CA HIS A 38 16.82 15.19 0.87
C HIS A 38 17.02 15.41 2.39
N ASN A 39 16.02 15.92 3.10
CA ASN A 39 16.09 16.18 4.54
C ASN A 39 15.59 14.97 5.31
N LEU A 40 16.44 14.38 6.15
CA LEU A 40 16.14 13.19 6.94
C LEU A 40 14.88 13.36 7.82
N TYR A 41 14.68 14.54 8.41
CA TYR A 41 13.51 14.78 9.28
C TYR A 41 12.20 14.80 8.47
N ILE A 42 12.23 15.36 7.27
CA ILE A 42 11.07 15.36 6.36
C ILE A 42 10.79 13.94 5.90
N VAL A 43 11.80 13.18 5.48
CA VAL A 43 11.65 11.78 5.06
C VAL A 43 11.07 10.94 6.20
N ALA A 44 11.60 11.08 7.43
CA ALA A 44 11.07 10.36 8.59
C ALA A 44 9.61 10.70 8.89
N THR A 45 9.24 12.00 8.78
CA THR A 45 7.86 12.43 8.96
C THR A 45 6.95 11.87 7.87
N MET A 46 7.36 11.92 6.61
CA MET A 46 6.60 11.36 5.49
C MET A 46 6.46 9.83 5.61
N MET A 47 7.47 9.14 6.12
CA MET A 47 7.40 7.71 6.40
C MET A 47 6.36 7.39 7.48
N ALA A 48 6.25 8.21 8.52
CA ALA A 48 5.20 8.07 9.53
C ALA A 48 3.81 8.32 8.92
N VAL A 49 3.66 9.30 8.04
CA VAL A 49 2.41 9.57 7.31
C VAL A 49 2.06 8.42 6.37
N ALA A 50 3.03 7.83 5.69
CA ALA A 50 2.81 6.64 4.84
C ALA A 50 2.26 5.45 5.64
N GLY A 51 2.60 5.34 6.93
CA GLY A 51 2.04 4.35 7.86
C GLY A 51 0.52 4.39 7.99
N ILE A 52 -0.12 5.54 7.76
CA ILE A 52 -1.59 5.68 7.72
C ILE A 52 -2.16 4.87 6.54
N GLY A 53 -1.59 5.05 5.35
CA GLY A 53 -1.99 4.29 4.17
C GLY A 53 -1.74 2.80 4.33
N TRP A 54 -0.59 2.43 4.89
CA TRP A 54 -0.25 1.04 5.15
C TRP A 54 -1.25 0.35 6.08
N ALA A 55 -1.63 1.00 7.19
CA ALA A 55 -2.64 0.48 8.11
C ALA A 55 -4.00 0.24 7.42
N SER A 56 -4.39 1.16 6.52
CA SER A 56 -5.60 1.02 5.70
C SER A 56 -5.51 -0.17 4.72
N ILE A 57 -4.38 -0.34 4.04
CA ILE A 57 -4.14 -1.45 3.10
C ILE A 57 -4.23 -2.80 3.83
N CYS A 58 -3.72 -2.88 5.05
CA CYS A 58 -3.77 -4.11 5.82
C CYS A 58 -5.16 -4.45 6.38
N ALA A 59 -6.00 -3.46 6.69
CA ALA A 59 -7.25 -3.69 7.42
C ALA A 59 -8.51 -3.61 6.55
N LEU A 60 -8.64 -2.57 5.73
CA LEU A 60 -9.90 -2.26 5.08
C LEU A 60 -10.30 -3.19 3.93
N PRO A 61 -9.38 -3.72 3.10
CA PRO A 61 -9.76 -4.71 2.09
C PRO A 61 -10.33 -5.99 2.70
N PHE A 62 -9.80 -6.44 3.84
CA PHE A 62 -10.38 -7.56 4.59
C PHE A 62 -11.77 -7.24 5.12
N ALA A 63 -11.96 -6.05 5.69
CA ALA A 63 -13.26 -5.60 6.20
C ALA A 63 -14.29 -5.48 5.07
N MET A 64 -13.90 -5.03 3.88
CA MET A 64 -14.79 -5.00 2.72
C MET A 64 -15.13 -6.40 2.21
N LEU A 65 -14.13 -7.29 2.13
CA LEU A 65 -14.33 -8.66 1.66
C LEU A 65 -15.22 -9.46 2.60
N SER A 66 -15.06 -9.32 3.92
CA SER A 66 -15.82 -10.06 4.93
C SER A 66 -17.33 -9.89 4.80
N GLN A 67 -17.80 -8.76 4.27
CA GLN A 67 -19.24 -8.49 4.04
C GLN A 67 -19.88 -9.35 2.93
N TYR A 68 -19.06 -9.97 2.08
CA TYR A 68 -19.50 -10.80 0.96
C TYR A 68 -19.30 -12.30 1.19
N ILE A 69 -18.65 -12.68 2.30
CA ILE A 69 -18.35 -14.08 2.60
C ILE A 69 -19.60 -14.79 3.10
N LYS A 70 -19.91 -15.93 2.50
CA LYS A 70 -21.00 -16.80 2.95
C LYS A 70 -20.55 -17.61 4.17
N PRO A 71 -21.44 -17.85 5.15
CA PRO A 71 -21.13 -18.73 6.28
C PRO A 71 -20.60 -20.10 5.82
N GLY A 72 -19.50 -20.55 6.41
CA GLY A 72 -18.84 -21.82 6.09
C GLY A 72 -17.82 -21.77 4.93
N THR A 73 -17.63 -20.62 4.25
CA THR A 73 -16.63 -20.48 3.18
C THR A 73 -15.49 -19.53 3.54
N GLU A 74 -15.44 -19.07 4.80
CA GLU A 74 -14.53 -18.03 5.28
C GLU A 74 -13.05 -18.39 5.03
N GLY A 75 -12.66 -19.63 5.37
CA GLY A 75 -11.29 -20.09 5.22
C GLY A 75 -10.82 -20.12 3.76
N SER A 76 -11.67 -20.62 2.85
CA SER A 76 -11.34 -20.68 1.42
C SER A 76 -11.21 -19.30 0.80
N VAL A 77 -12.12 -18.39 1.10
CA VAL A 77 -12.12 -17.02 0.56
C VAL A 77 -10.92 -16.25 1.09
N MET A 78 -10.61 -16.34 2.39
CA MET A 78 -9.44 -15.70 2.99
C MET A 78 -8.13 -16.30 2.46
N GLY A 79 -8.07 -17.61 2.21
CA GLY A 79 -6.93 -18.27 1.59
C GLY A 79 -6.66 -17.72 0.18
N ILE A 80 -7.68 -17.63 -0.67
CA ILE A 80 -7.58 -17.06 -2.01
C ILE A 80 -7.16 -15.60 -1.93
N PHE A 81 -7.75 -14.81 -1.05
CA PHE A 81 -7.41 -13.41 -0.87
C PHE A 81 -5.94 -13.22 -0.48
N ASN A 82 -5.41 -14.05 0.42
CA ASN A 82 -4.00 -14.03 0.79
C ASN A 82 -3.06 -14.35 -0.39
N ILE A 83 -3.46 -15.24 -1.30
CA ILE A 83 -2.69 -15.51 -2.53
C ILE A 83 -2.60 -14.25 -3.40
N PHE A 84 -3.69 -13.48 -3.54
CA PHE A 84 -3.70 -12.22 -4.29
C PHE A 84 -2.88 -11.11 -3.62
N ILE A 85 -2.64 -11.17 -2.32
CA ILE A 85 -1.73 -10.25 -1.61
C ILE A 85 -0.28 -10.73 -1.72
N ALA A 86 -0.01 -11.98 -1.35
CA ALA A 86 1.33 -12.53 -1.27
C ALA A 86 1.97 -12.78 -2.65
N GLY A 87 1.18 -13.19 -3.64
CA GLY A 87 1.67 -13.50 -4.98
C GLY A 87 2.37 -12.31 -5.65
N PRO A 88 1.71 -11.16 -5.81
CA PRO A 88 2.36 -9.96 -6.36
C PRO A 88 3.55 -9.50 -5.51
N GLN A 89 3.50 -9.66 -4.19
CA GLN A 89 4.58 -9.26 -3.29
C GLN A 89 5.85 -10.10 -3.53
N VAL A 90 5.71 -11.42 -3.64
CA VAL A 90 6.81 -12.33 -3.97
C VAL A 90 7.38 -11.99 -5.35
N PHE A 91 6.51 -11.76 -6.34
CA PHE A 91 6.93 -11.39 -7.70
C PHE A 91 7.74 -10.09 -7.70
N VAL A 92 7.23 -9.04 -7.06
CA VAL A 92 7.92 -7.73 -6.99
C VAL A 92 9.24 -7.84 -6.24
N CYS A 93 9.30 -8.52 -5.10
CA CYS A 93 10.54 -8.71 -4.35
C CYS A 93 11.59 -9.45 -5.18
N THR A 94 11.19 -10.50 -5.92
CA THR A 94 12.10 -11.26 -6.79
C THR A 94 12.59 -10.41 -7.97
N LEU A 95 11.69 -9.67 -8.61
CA LEU A 95 12.03 -8.79 -9.74
C LEU A 95 12.97 -7.66 -9.31
N VAL A 96 12.65 -7.01 -8.19
CA VAL A 96 13.49 -5.93 -7.65
C VAL A 96 14.86 -6.44 -7.23
N ALA A 97 14.94 -7.58 -6.55
CA ALA A 97 16.21 -8.20 -6.19
C ALA A 97 17.06 -8.55 -7.44
N TRP A 98 16.41 -9.06 -8.50
CA TRP A 98 17.08 -9.34 -9.77
C TRP A 98 17.60 -8.08 -10.45
N ILE A 99 16.81 -6.99 -10.50
CA ILE A 99 17.23 -5.70 -11.07
C ILE A 99 18.42 -5.14 -10.28
N ILE A 100 18.34 -5.12 -8.95
CA ILE A 100 19.41 -4.62 -8.09
C ILE A 100 20.70 -5.40 -8.34
N SER A 101 20.62 -6.75 -8.37
CA SER A 101 21.81 -7.60 -8.62
C SER A 101 22.48 -7.32 -9.97
N LYS A 102 21.71 -6.93 -10.99
CA LYS A 102 22.27 -6.53 -12.29
C LYS A 102 22.88 -5.14 -12.26
N CYS A 103 22.26 -4.21 -11.52
CA CYS A 103 22.78 -2.85 -11.35
C CYS A 103 24.08 -2.84 -10.55
N GLU A 104 24.18 -3.62 -9.46
CA GLU A 104 25.40 -3.74 -8.66
C GLU A 104 26.55 -4.34 -9.47
N PHE A 105 26.29 -5.34 -10.31
CA PHE A 105 27.31 -5.93 -11.17
C PHE A 105 27.83 -4.95 -12.25
N SER A 106 26.99 -4.00 -12.68
CA SER A 106 27.35 -2.99 -13.70
C SER A 106 28.00 -1.74 -13.09
N ALA A 107 27.75 -1.43 -11.83
CA ALA A 107 28.08 -0.14 -11.22
C ALA A 107 29.43 -0.08 -10.52
N GLY A 108 30.20 -1.19 -10.43
CA GLY A 108 31.54 -1.25 -9.84
C GLY A 108 31.92 -0.06 -8.95
N GLU A 109 31.81 -0.17 -7.64
CA GLU A 109 32.20 0.79 -6.60
C GLU A 109 31.30 1.99 -6.26
N ASN A 110 30.23 2.31 -6.99
CA ASN A 110 29.42 3.49 -6.69
C ASN A 110 27.97 3.18 -6.27
N LEU A 111 27.79 2.37 -5.22
CA LEU A 111 26.50 2.20 -4.52
C LEU A 111 25.90 3.51 -3.98
N LEU A 112 26.72 4.57 -3.88
CA LEU A 112 26.30 5.91 -3.44
C LEU A 112 25.47 6.70 -4.47
N ASN A 113 25.40 6.25 -5.72
CA ASN A 113 24.63 6.88 -6.79
C ASN A 113 23.29 6.17 -7.08
N TYR A 114 22.78 5.33 -6.16
CA TYR A 114 21.47 4.74 -6.31
C TYR A 114 20.39 5.83 -6.14
N HIS A 115 19.68 6.09 -7.21
CA HIS A 115 18.58 7.05 -7.24
C HIS A 115 17.34 6.47 -6.54
N TRP A 116 17.36 6.44 -5.21
CA TRP A 116 16.29 5.92 -4.36
C TRP A 116 14.95 6.64 -4.57
N GLU A 117 14.98 7.88 -5.07
CA GLU A 117 13.82 8.67 -5.44
C GLU A 117 12.91 7.97 -6.46
N TYR A 118 13.48 7.23 -7.42
CA TYR A 118 12.70 6.47 -8.41
C TYR A 118 11.86 5.36 -7.77
N THR A 119 12.33 4.76 -6.70
CA THR A 119 11.58 3.72 -5.98
C THR A 119 10.28 4.28 -5.39
N PHE A 120 10.34 5.47 -4.80
CA PHE A 120 9.17 6.14 -4.26
C PHE A 120 8.22 6.64 -5.35
N LEU A 121 8.74 7.12 -6.48
CA LEU A 121 7.93 7.54 -7.62
C LEU A 121 7.16 6.36 -8.24
N ILE A 122 7.82 5.21 -8.44
CA ILE A 122 7.18 3.99 -8.92
C ILE A 122 6.12 3.52 -7.92
N GLY A 123 6.43 3.57 -6.63
CA GLY A 123 5.48 3.26 -5.56
C GLY A 123 4.25 4.19 -5.58
N ALA A 124 4.46 5.50 -5.70
CA ALA A 124 3.38 6.49 -5.80
C ALA A 124 2.49 6.25 -7.04
N LEU A 125 3.10 5.94 -8.19
CA LEU A 125 2.35 5.62 -9.42
C LEU A 125 1.51 4.35 -9.26
N SER A 126 2.08 3.30 -8.66
CA SER A 126 1.36 2.05 -8.39
C SER A 126 0.17 2.27 -7.44
N LEU A 127 0.34 3.10 -6.40
CA LEU A 127 -0.72 3.48 -5.48
C LEU A 127 -1.80 4.32 -6.17
N ALA A 128 -1.44 5.20 -7.11
CA ALA A 128 -2.41 5.98 -7.88
C ALA A 128 -3.29 5.05 -8.75
N LEU A 129 -2.70 4.05 -9.40
CA LEU A 129 -3.45 3.02 -10.14
C LEU A 129 -4.38 2.23 -9.20
N ALA A 130 -3.88 1.83 -8.02
CA ALA A 130 -4.68 1.13 -7.01
C ALA A 130 -5.86 1.98 -6.53
N ALA A 131 -5.69 3.30 -6.33
CA ALA A 131 -6.76 4.22 -5.95
C ALA A 131 -7.85 4.33 -7.04
N ILE A 132 -7.45 4.34 -8.32
CA ILE A 132 -8.39 4.35 -9.45
C ILE A 132 -9.20 3.05 -9.47
N VAL A 133 -8.56 1.90 -9.32
CA VAL A 133 -9.24 0.60 -9.26
C VAL A 133 -10.17 0.52 -8.04
N ALA A 134 -9.73 1.00 -6.88
CA ALA A 134 -10.56 1.03 -5.67
C ALA A 134 -11.85 1.84 -5.84
N LYS A 135 -11.85 2.90 -6.68
CA LYS A 135 -13.10 3.62 -7.01
C LYS A 135 -14.13 2.76 -7.72
N SER A 136 -13.70 1.78 -8.50
CA SER A 136 -14.60 0.88 -9.25
C SER A 136 -15.24 -0.20 -8.38
N VAL A 137 -14.71 -0.47 -7.20
CA VAL A 137 -15.26 -1.45 -6.26
C VAL A 137 -16.60 -0.94 -5.73
N LYS A 138 -17.65 -1.75 -5.84
CA LYS A 138 -18.96 -1.46 -5.22
C LYS A 138 -18.92 -1.87 -3.75
N GLU A 139 -19.26 -0.95 -2.87
CA GLU A 139 -19.48 -1.24 -1.45
C GLU A 139 -20.93 -1.65 -1.27
N LYS A 140 -21.17 -2.70 -0.47
CA LYS A 140 -22.53 -3.10 -0.10
C LYS A 140 -23.07 -2.06 0.88
N ASN A 141 -24.07 -1.28 0.44
CA ASN A 141 -24.75 -0.36 1.36
C ASN A 141 -25.40 -1.21 2.46
N ASN A 142 -25.03 -0.96 3.70
CA ASN A 142 -25.80 -1.41 4.85
C ASN A 142 -26.96 -0.42 5.00
N ASP A 143 -28.06 -0.68 4.28
CA ASP A 143 -29.37 -0.15 4.61
C ASP A 143 -29.98 -0.98 5.74
#